data_b9e0ee898e7ac4a8a749a97fe5828315
#
_entry.id   b9e0ee898e7ac4a8a749a97fe5828315
#
_cell.length_a   1.000
_cell.length_b   1.000
_cell.length_c   1.000
_cell.angle_alpha   90.00
_cell.angle_beta   90.00
_cell.angle_gamma   90.00
#
_symmetry.space_group_name_H-M   'P 1'
#
loop_
_entity.id
_entity.type
_entity.pdbx_description
1 polymer ?
#
loop_
_entity_poly.entity_id
_entity_poly.type
_entity_poly.pdbx_seq_one_letter_code
_entity_poly.pdbx_strand_id
1 'polypeptide(L)'
;VPPGTPRKTYLGNTVRMRSTVLIAALLSVFIASAQDAMLNERAAKEAVYRIVRHSGLQPDFTVLENKDVPTAIAYIKGKERIIAYNPAFMSRVMDSTCTNWSAISILAHELAHHLLGHTLDPAKVKPGDELACDRYSGFILYAMGATLEEALAAMDVAGNPQGTKDHPPKHARLAAIEQGWNEARMIAERVEPEPFAVHDAFRYVVSFTGDGNTYYVDADNRLVWFNNFAEPIQFGQLETLEGKDLKYQLTWSDKTYVVDGRETIWNRTASGMQMKVGRMEPYARQ
;
A
#
# COMPACT_ATOMS: atom_id res chain seq x y z
N VAL A 1 -88.80 -1.69 27.19
CA VAL A 1 -87.41 -1.22 26.89
C VAL A 1 -86.44 -2.35 27.25
N PRO A 2 -85.77 -3.05 26.35
CA PRO A 2 -84.67 -3.95 26.65
C PRO A 2 -83.26 -3.31 26.34
N PRO A 3 -82.28 -3.85 27.00
CA PRO A 3 -80.93 -3.23 27.04
C PRO A 3 -80.00 -3.67 25.92
N GLY A 4 -79.00 -2.82 25.66
CA GLY A 4 -78.07 -2.83 24.52
C GLY A 4 -77.04 -3.96 24.50
N THR A 5 -76.66 -4.31 23.31
CA THR A 5 -75.57 -5.20 22.92
C THR A 5 -74.16 -4.58 23.08
N PRO A 6 -73.18 -5.34 23.55
CA PRO A 6 -71.81 -4.81 23.64
C PRO A 6 -71.06 -4.86 22.30
N ARG A 7 -70.37 -3.75 21.96
CA ARG A 7 -69.44 -3.60 20.83
C ARG A 7 -68.19 -4.47 21.05
N LYS A 8 -67.90 -5.35 20.10
CA LYS A 8 -66.61 -6.00 19.98
C LYS A 8 -65.53 -5.03 19.41
N THR A 9 -64.55 -4.70 20.20
CA THR A 9 -63.34 -4.01 19.76
C THR A 9 -62.38 -5.04 19.14
N TYR A 10 -62.06 -4.85 17.86
CA TYR A 10 -60.97 -5.56 17.19
C TYR A 10 -59.65 -4.85 17.51
N LEU A 11 -58.79 -5.46 18.32
CA LEU A 11 -57.37 -5.07 18.46
C LEU A 11 -56.57 -5.75 17.35
N GLY A 12 -56.08 -4.96 16.44
CA GLY A 12 -55.32 -5.43 15.30
C GLY A 12 -53.91 -5.95 15.68
N ASN A 13 -53.61 -7.09 15.15
CA ASN A 13 -52.28 -7.72 15.16
C ASN A 13 -51.34 -6.97 14.20
N THR A 14 -50.46 -6.09 14.70
CA THR A 14 -49.41 -5.45 13.89
C THR A 14 -48.04 -5.50 14.54
N VAL A 15 -47.69 -6.52 15.33
CA VAL A 15 -46.37 -6.56 16.01
C VAL A 15 -45.51 -7.79 15.65
N ARG A 16 -45.84 -8.59 14.63
CA ARG A 16 -45.05 -9.81 14.34
C ARG A 16 -44.21 -9.80 13.06
N MET A 17 -44.15 -8.70 12.28
CA MET A 17 -43.44 -8.73 10.99
C MET A 17 -42.08 -8.00 10.97
N ARG A 18 -41.71 -7.31 12.05
CA ARG A 18 -40.41 -6.57 12.09
C ARG A 18 -39.22 -7.39 12.62
N SER A 19 -39.43 -8.42 13.40
CA SER A 19 -38.35 -9.22 14.00
C SER A 19 -37.75 -10.28 13.07
N THR A 20 -38.53 -10.81 12.14
CA THR A 20 -38.07 -11.87 11.21
C THR A 20 -37.20 -11.32 10.07
N VAL A 21 -37.45 -10.09 9.65
CA VAL A 21 -36.61 -9.44 8.58
C VAL A 21 -35.26 -9.03 9.13
N LEU A 22 -35.15 -8.60 10.39
CA LEU A 22 -33.88 -8.25 11.02
C LEU A 22 -32.96 -9.45 11.26
N ILE A 23 -33.54 -10.62 11.61
CA ILE A 23 -32.76 -11.86 11.82
C ILE A 23 -32.25 -12.40 10.48
N ALA A 24 -33.03 -12.31 9.40
CA ALA A 24 -32.59 -12.71 8.07
C ALA A 24 -31.47 -11.78 7.49
N ALA A 25 -31.55 -10.48 7.77
CA ALA A 25 -30.51 -9.53 7.36
C ALA A 25 -29.21 -9.70 8.16
N LEU A 26 -29.28 -10.03 9.44
CA LEU A 26 -28.10 -10.35 10.27
C LEU A 26 -27.44 -11.68 9.88
N LEU A 27 -28.23 -12.71 9.51
CA LEU A 27 -27.68 -13.97 9.00
C LEU A 27 -27.06 -13.81 7.61
N SER A 28 -27.58 -12.95 6.74
CA SER A 28 -26.98 -12.71 5.42
C SER A 28 -25.66 -11.96 5.48
N VAL A 29 -25.46 -11.08 6.48
CA VAL A 29 -24.17 -10.41 6.71
C VAL A 29 -23.14 -11.40 7.28
N PHE A 30 -23.52 -12.34 8.13
CA PHE A 30 -22.62 -13.38 8.63
C PHE A 30 -22.25 -14.44 7.57
N ILE A 31 -23.12 -14.72 6.60
CA ILE A 31 -22.83 -15.66 5.52
C ILE A 31 -21.89 -15.02 4.48
N ALA A 32 -21.99 -13.71 4.23
CA ALA A 32 -21.07 -13.00 3.32
C ALA A 32 -19.63 -12.93 3.87
N SER A 33 -19.45 -12.87 5.21
CA SER A 33 -18.11 -12.86 5.82
C SER A 33 -17.45 -14.25 5.90
N ALA A 34 -18.20 -15.33 5.77
CA ALA A 34 -17.66 -16.70 5.77
C ALA A 34 -17.19 -17.18 4.38
N GLN A 35 -17.59 -16.50 3.31
CA GLN A 35 -17.14 -16.83 1.95
C GLN A 35 -15.79 -16.21 1.55
N ASP A 36 -15.28 -15.25 2.33
CA ASP A 36 -13.95 -14.63 2.11
C ASP A 36 -12.79 -15.39 2.77
N ALA A 37 -13.05 -16.49 3.48
CA ALA A 37 -12.07 -17.19 4.30
C ALA A 37 -11.19 -18.21 3.55
N MET A 38 -11.40 -18.41 2.23
CA MET A 38 -10.54 -19.31 1.44
C MET A 38 -9.63 -18.50 0.52
N LEU A 39 -8.32 -18.60 0.76
CA LEU A 39 -7.34 -18.12 -0.21
C LEU A 39 -7.46 -19.00 -1.47
N ASN A 40 -8.11 -18.49 -2.50
CA ASN A 40 -8.10 -19.08 -3.82
C ASN A 40 -6.98 -18.47 -4.67
N GLU A 41 -6.69 -19.07 -5.82
CA GLU A 41 -5.62 -18.60 -6.72
C GLU A 41 -5.77 -17.12 -7.11
N ARG A 42 -6.99 -16.63 -7.29
CA ARG A 42 -7.26 -15.22 -7.59
C ARG A 42 -6.86 -14.31 -6.43
N ALA A 43 -7.24 -14.68 -5.20
CA ALA A 43 -6.90 -13.90 -4.01
C ALA A 43 -5.38 -13.91 -3.73
N ALA A 44 -4.71 -15.04 -3.98
CA ALA A 44 -3.26 -15.13 -3.88
C ALA A 44 -2.54 -14.26 -4.92
N LYS A 45 -3.01 -14.25 -6.16
CA LYS A 45 -2.50 -13.35 -7.22
C LYS A 45 -2.69 -11.89 -6.85
N GLU A 46 -3.86 -11.54 -6.34
CA GLU A 46 -4.16 -10.17 -5.89
C GLU A 46 -3.27 -9.76 -4.70
N ALA A 47 -3.02 -10.66 -3.75
CA ALA A 47 -2.12 -10.40 -2.63
C ALA A 47 -0.70 -10.11 -3.10
N VAL A 48 -0.13 -10.98 -3.97
CA VAL A 48 1.21 -10.76 -4.54
C VAL A 48 1.26 -9.48 -5.37
N TYR A 49 0.23 -9.20 -6.16
CA TYR A 49 0.14 -7.94 -6.91
C TYR A 49 0.18 -6.71 -5.99
N ARG A 50 -0.56 -6.73 -4.88
CA ARG A 50 -0.56 -5.64 -3.90
C ARG A 50 0.81 -5.48 -3.22
N ILE A 51 1.45 -6.59 -2.81
CA ILE A 51 2.80 -6.58 -2.23
C ILE A 51 3.79 -5.93 -3.19
N VAL A 52 3.80 -6.35 -4.46
CA VAL A 52 4.71 -5.83 -5.49
C VAL A 52 4.49 -4.33 -5.71
N ARG A 53 3.25 -3.87 -5.73
CA ARG A 53 2.94 -2.44 -5.87
C ARG A 53 3.49 -1.59 -4.73
N HIS A 54 3.44 -2.08 -3.50
CA HIS A 54 4.06 -1.39 -2.36
C HIS A 54 5.59 -1.33 -2.46
N SER A 55 6.20 -2.23 -3.22
CA SER A 55 7.64 -2.18 -3.54
C SER A 55 8.00 -1.26 -4.71
N GLY A 56 7.00 -0.63 -5.36
CA GLY A 56 7.19 0.22 -6.54
C GLY A 56 7.56 -0.53 -7.82
N LEU A 57 7.50 -1.86 -7.81
CA LEU A 57 7.84 -2.71 -8.95
C LEU A 57 6.60 -3.04 -9.80
N GLN A 58 6.84 -3.42 -11.06
CA GLN A 58 5.80 -4.02 -11.90
C GLN A 58 5.67 -5.51 -11.56
N PRO A 59 4.42 -6.02 -11.42
CA PRO A 59 4.19 -7.43 -11.17
C PRO A 59 4.63 -8.29 -12.37
N ASP A 60 5.60 -9.16 -12.14
CA ASP A 60 6.09 -10.14 -13.14
C ASP A 60 6.31 -11.48 -12.44
N PHE A 61 5.22 -11.99 -11.84
CA PHE A 61 5.24 -13.23 -11.07
C PHE A 61 4.02 -14.07 -11.41
N THR A 62 4.25 -15.36 -11.63
CA THR A 62 3.20 -16.36 -11.78
C THR A 62 2.90 -16.96 -10.40
N VAL A 63 1.68 -16.77 -9.90
CA VAL A 63 1.22 -17.35 -8.63
C VAL A 63 0.27 -18.50 -8.94
N LEU A 64 0.51 -19.68 -8.37
CA LEU A 64 -0.29 -20.88 -8.65
C LEU A 64 -0.44 -21.78 -7.42
N GLU A 65 -1.56 -22.50 -7.40
CA GLU A 65 -1.78 -23.58 -6.43
C GLU A 65 -0.96 -24.81 -6.81
N ASN A 66 -0.31 -25.40 -5.82
CA ASN A 66 0.38 -26.67 -5.97
C ASN A 66 0.24 -27.51 -4.69
N LYS A 67 -0.48 -28.61 -4.78
CA LYS A 67 -0.73 -29.51 -3.64
C LYS A 67 0.48 -30.38 -3.28
N ASP A 68 1.48 -30.45 -4.17
CA ASP A 68 2.68 -31.28 -3.98
C ASP A 68 3.76 -30.56 -3.15
N VAL A 69 3.66 -29.20 -3.02
CA VAL A 69 4.55 -28.47 -2.10
C VAL A 69 3.99 -28.55 -0.67
N PRO A 70 4.86 -28.65 0.36
CA PRO A 70 4.37 -28.78 1.74
C PRO A 70 3.71 -27.49 2.26
N THR A 71 4.23 -26.32 1.87
CA THR A 71 3.82 -24.99 2.33
C THR A 71 3.65 -24.03 1.14
N ALA A 72 4.69 -23.28 0.86
CA ALA A 72 4.86 -22.44 -0.33
C ALA A 72 6.32 -22.50 -0.76
N ILE A 73 6.61 -22.10 -2.00
CA ILE A 73 7.96 -22.07 -2.55
C ILE A 73 8.06 -21.07 -3.70
N ALA A 74 9.17 -20.33 -3.74
CA ALA A 74 9.56 -19.49 -4.86
C ALA A 74 10.62 -20.18 -5.72
N TYR A 75 10.44 -20.22 -7.04
CA TYR A 75 11.43 -20.78 -7.98
C TYR A 75 11.31 -20.16 -9.37
N ILE A 76 12.35 -20.38 -10.20
CA ILE A 76 12.39 -19.96 -11.59
C ILE A 76 12.21 -21.18 -12.48
N LYS A 77 11.30 -21.08 -13.46
CA LYS A 77 11.13 -22.08 -14.53
C LYS A 77 11.30 -21.40 -15.89
N GLY A 78 12.42 -21.66 -16.54
CA GLY A 78 12.79 -20.95 -17.75
C GLY A 78 13.04 -19.46 -17.46
N LYS A 79 12.14 -18.59 -17.91
CA LYS A 79 12.18 -17.14 -17.61
C LYS A 79 11.12 -16.69 -16.61
N GLU A 80 10.23 -17.59 -16.22
CA GLU A 80 9.11 -17.26 -15.33
C GLU A 80 9.53 -17.34 -13.87
N ARG A 81 9.15 -16.33 -13.10
CA ARG A 81 9.27 -16.29 -11.65
C ARG A 81 7.98 -16.83 -11.04
N ILE A 82 8.06 -17.97 -10.37
CA ILE A 82 6.89 -18.69 -9.88
C ILE A 82 6.87 -18.68 -8.36
N ILE A 83 5.69 -18.37 -7.81
CA ILE A 83 5.35 -18.56 -6.39
C ILE A 83 4.26 -19.63 -6.36
N ALA A 84 4.60 -20.83 -5.90
CA ALA A 84 3.67 -21.92 -5.74
C ALA A 84 3.32 -22.11 -4.26
N TYR A 85 2.05 -22.37 -3.94
CA TYR A 85 1.60 -22.58 -2.57
C TYR A 85 0.62 -23.74 -2.46
N ASN A 86 0.63 -24.38 -1.27
CA ASN A 86 -0.33 -25.43 -0.94
C ASN A 86 -1.61 -24.82 -0.36
N PRO A 87 -2.76 -24.91 -1.07
CA PRO A 87 -3.99 -24.28 -0.62
C PRO A 87 -4.50 -24.85 0.72
N ALA A 88 -4.29 -26.16 0.98
CA ALA A 88 -4.70 -26.77 2.24
C ALA A 88 -3.83 -26.29 3.42
N PHE A 89 -2.55 -26.03 3.20
CA PHE A 89 -1.68 -25.43 4.21
C PHE A 89 -2.12 -23.99 4.51
N MET A 90 -2.34 -23.17 3.47
CA MET A 90 -2.79 -21.80 3.62
C MET A 90 -4.11 -21.69 4.39
N SER A 91 -5.11 -22.52 4.04
CA SER A 91 -6.37 -22.57 4.79
C SER A 91 -6.15 -22.90 6.25
N ARG A 92 -5.38 -23.95 6.58
CA ARG A 92 -5.11 -24.30 7.99
C ARG A 92 -4.45 -23.17 8.77
N VAL A 93 -3.51 -22.45 8.18
CA VAL A 93 -2.84 -21.33 8.85
C VAL A 93 -3.81 -20.17 9.06
N MET A 94 -4.61 -19.81 8.05
CA MET A 94 -5.64 -18.77 8.19
C MET A 94 -6.70 -19.13 9.23
N ASP A 95 -7.17 -20.37 9.25
CA ASP A 95 -8.14 -20.85 10.24
C ASP A 95 -7.57 -20.81 11.66
N SER A 96 -6.29 -21.17 11.83
CA SER A 96 -5.61 -21.16 13.13
C SER A 96 -5.31 -19.77 13.65
N THR A 97 -5.12 -18.80 12.78
CA THR A 97 -4.77 -17.42 13.12
C THR A 97 -5.96 -16.46 13.06
N CYS A 98 -7.09 -16.91 12.51
CA CYS A 98 -8.29 -16.11 12.26
C CYS A 98 -8.03 -14.82 11.47
N THR A 99 -6.98 -14.80 10.60
CA THR A 99 -6.64 -13.66 9.77
C THR A 99 -6.08 -14.06 8.40
N ASN A 100 -6.41 -13.30 7.37
CA ASN A 100 -5.84 -13.47 6.04
C ASN A 100 -4.38 -12.95 5.95
N TRP A 101 -3.93 -12.16 6.91
CA TRP A 101 -2.56 -11.66 6.95
C TRP A 101 -1.53 -12.77 7.05
N SER A 102 -1.89 -13.89 7.65
CA SER A 102 -1.02 -15.07 7.73
C SER A 102 -0.68 -15.64 6.36
N ALA A 103 -1.64 -15.74 5.45
CA ALA A 103 -1.38 -16.16 4.07
C ALA A 103 -0.59 -15.10 3.29
N ILE A 104 -0.89 -13.81 3.48
CA ILE A 104 -0.18 -12.70 2.85
C ILE A 104 1.28 -12.68 3.32
N SER A 105 1.55 -12.94 4.61
CA SER A 105 2.91 -13.04 5.16
C SER A 105 3.73 -14.13 4.47
N ILE A 106 3.15 -15.32 4.28
CA ILE A 106 3.81 -16.43 3.59
C ILE A 106 4.12 -16.04 2.13
N LEU A 107 3.16 -15.46 1.41
CA LEU A 107 3.36 -15.03 0.03
C LEU A 107 4.41 -13.90 -0.08
N ALA A 108 4.46 -13.00 0.90
CA ALA A 108 5.47 -11.94 0.96
C ALA A 108 6.88 -12.51 1.19
N HIS A 109 7.00 -13.53 2.03
CA HIS A 109 8.26 -14.26 2.25
C HIS A 109 8.74 -14.92 0.95
N GLU A 110 7.88 -15.65 0.24
CA GLU A 110 8.23 -16.29 -1.03
C GLU A 110 8.59 -15.27 -2.11
N LEU A 111 7.87 -14.16 -2.16
CA LEU A 111 8.21 -13.06 -3.07
C LEU A 111 9.60 -12.50 -2.77
N ALA A 112 9.96 -12.38 -1.49
CA ALA A 112 11.27 -11.87 -1.09
C ALA A 112 12.42 -12.74 -1.63
N HIS A 113 12.26 -14.07 -1.72
CA HIS A 113 13.26 -14.93 -2.36
C HIS A 113 13.54 -14.53 -3.81
N HIS A 114 12.52 -14.11 -4.56
CA HIS A 114 12.73 -13.59 -5.92
C HIS A 114 13.39 -12.21 -5.91
N LEU A 115 12.95 -11.30 -5.04
CA LEU A 115 13.44 -9.92 -5.02
C LEU A 115 14.90 -9.83 -4.54
N LEU A 116 15.29 -10.70 -3.61
CA LEU A 116 16.65 -10.79 -3.08
C LEU A 116 17.58 -11.67 -3.92
N GLY A 117 17.07 -12.27 -4.99
CA GLY A 117 17.86 -13.07 -5.93
C GLY A 117 18.15 -14.50 -5.47
N HIS A 118 17.55 -14.99 -4.38
CA HIS A 118 17.79 -16.34 -3.84
C HIS A 118 17.36 -17.43 -4.82
N THR A 119 16.37 -17.16 -5.67
CA THR A 119 15.89 -18.10 -6.69
C THR A 119 16.82 -18.25 -7.91
N LEU A 120 17.84 -17.38 -8.05
CA LEU A 120 18.81 -17.47 -9.14
C LEU A 120 19.83 -18.61 -8.92
N ASP A 121 20.16 -18.91 -7.67
CA ASP A 121 21.04 -20.00 -7.30
C ASP A 121 20.57 -20.66 -5.98
N PRO A 122 19.51 -21.49 -6.03
CA PRO A 122 18.90 -22.07 -4.85
C PRO A 122 19.85 -22.91 -4.00
N ALA A 123 20.92 -23.46 -4.61
CA ALA A 123 21.92 -24.27 -3.90
C ALA A 123 22.80 -23.45 -2.93
N LYS A 124 22.80 -22.12 -3.06
CA LYS A 124 23.58 -21.21 -2.22
C LYS A 124 22.77 -20.52 -1.12
N VAL A 125 21.48 -20.77 -1.03
CA VAL A 125 20.61 -20.17 0.00
C VAL A 125 21.10 -20.60 1.38
N LYS A 126 21.24 -19.63 2.28
CA LYS A 126 21.74 -19.81 3.66
C LYS A 126 20.61 -19.49 4.66
N PRO A 127 20.72 -19.96 5.91
CA PRO A 127 19.75 -19.61 6.96
C PRO A 127 19.57 -18.10 7.18
N GLY A 128 20.61 -17.29 6.93
CA GLY A 128 20.52 -15.82 6.97
C GLY A 128 19.64 -15.22 5.87
N ASP A 129 19.53 -15.87 4.72
CA ASP A 129 18.68 -15.43 3.61
C ASP A 129 17.20 -15.61 3.96
N GLU A 130 16.85 -16.64 4.74
CA GLU A 130 15.51 -16.83 5.30
C GLU A 130 15.11 -15.68 6.22
N LEU A 131 16.04 -15.24 7.10
CA LEU A 131 15.78 -14.09 7.97
C LEU A 131 15.62 -12.79 7.17
N ALA A 132 16.32 -12.63 6.05
CA ALA A 132 16.14 -11.48 5.16
C ALA A 132 14.75 -11.50 4.51
N CYS A 133 14.24 -12.67 4.11
CA CYS A 133 12.87 -12.82 3.58
C CYS A 133 11.83 -12.56 4.67
N ASP A 134 12.04 -13.04 5.89
CA ASP A 134 11.17 -12.78 7.04
C ASP A 134 11.13 -11.28 7.37
N ARG A 135 12.28 -10.60 7.38
CA ARG A 135 12.35 -9.15 7.60
C ARG A 135 11.61 -8.38 6.51
N TYR A 136 11.79 -8.75 5.24
CA TYR A 136 11.02 -8.16 4.14
C TYR A 136 9.52 -8.38 4.32
N SER A 137 9.09 -9.59 4.70
CA SER A 137 7.68 -9.88 4.98
C SER A 137 7.12 -8.94 6.04
N GLY A 138 7.79 -8.79 7.18
CA GLY A 138 7.38 -7.85 8.23
C GLY A 138 7.26 -6.42 7.74
N PHE A 139 8.27 -5.93 7.01
CA PHE A 139 8.30 -4.58 6.45
C PHE A 139 7.09 -4.31 5.54
N ILE A 140 6.83 -5.21 4.60
CA ILE A 140 5.76 -5.00 3.61
C ILE A 140 4.37 -5.16 4.24
N LEU A 141 4.21 -6.03 5.24
CA LEU A 141 2.95 -6.18 5.95
C LEU A 141 2.56 -4.90 6.70
N TYR A 142 3.52 -4.24 7.37
CA TYR A 142 3.26 -2.91 7.94
C TYR A 142 2.82 -1.91 6.87
N ALA A 143 3.54 -1.83 5.76
CA ALA A 143 3.21 -0.92 4.66
C ALA A 143 1.81 -1.17 4.07
N MET A 144 1.32 -2.42 4.15
CA MET A 144 -0.02 -2.81 3.73
C MET A 144 -1.09 -2.63 4.81
N GLY A 145 -0.72 -2.28 6.05
CA GLY A 145 -1.64 -1.97 7.16
C GLY A 145 -1.86 -3.10 8.16
N ALA A 146 -1.05 -4.17 8.16
CA ALA A 146 -1.11 -5.21 9.18
C ALA A 146 -0.58 -4.71 10.53
N THR A 147 -1.22 -5.12 11.61
CA THR A 147 -0.67 -4.99 12.96
C THR A 147 0.56 -5.90 13.15
N LEU A 148 1.36 -5.65 14.17
CA LEU A 148 2.49 -6.54 14.49
C LEU A 148 2.04 -7.97 14.80
N GLU A 149 0.94 -8.10 15.54
CA GLU A 149 0.35 -9.40 15.86
C GLU A 149 -0.04 -10.18 14.59
N GLU A 150 -0.70 -9.52 13.65
CA GLU A 150 -1.08 -10.12 12.36
C GLU A 150 0.15 -10.48 11.51
N ALA A 151 1.20 -9.68 11.54
CA ALA A 151 2.44 -9.96 10.81
C ALA A 151 3.17 -11.19 11.37
N LEU A 152 3.13 -11.41 12.67
CA LEU A 152 3.78 -12.53 13.35
C LEU A 152 2.94 -13.84 13.31
N ALA A 153 1.62 -13.74 13.12
CA ALA A 153 0.67 -14.83 13.32
C ALA A 153 1.02 -16.12 12.56
N ALA A 154 1.39 -16.03 11.28
CA ALA A 154 1.75 -17.19 10.47
C ALA A 154 2.97 -17.94 11.04
N MET A 155 4.02 -17.21 11.38
CA MET A 155 5.26 -17.77 11.92
C MET A 155 5.06 -18.31 13.34
N ASP A 156 4.18 -17.68 14.12
CA ASP A 156 3.87 -18.15 15.48
C ASP A 156 3.16 -19.50 15.47
N VAL A 157 2.27 -19.73 14.52
CA VAL A 157 1.53 -21.01 14.40
C VAL A 157 2.35 -22.09 13.68
N ALA A 158 3.02 -21.73 12.56
CA ALA A 158 3.63 -22.70 11.67
C ALA A 158 5.16 -22.85 11.83
N GLY A 159 5.82 -21.96 12.58
CA GLY A 159 7.26 -21.96 12.75
C GLY A 159 7.79 -23.15 13.56
N ASN A 160 8.88 -23.80 13.10
CA ASN A 160 9.53 -24.85 13.84
C ASN A 160 10.35 -24.27 15.02
N PRO A 161 10.08 -24.67 16.27
CA PRO A 161 10.77 -24.14 17.45
C PRO A 161 12.31 -24.26 17.42
N GLN A 162 12.84 -25.38 16.93
CA GLN A 162 14.27 -25.67 16.84
C GLN A 162 14.88 -25.25 15.50
N GLY A 163 14.04 -24.91 14.50
CA GLY A 163 14.47 -24.75 13.13
C GLY A 163 14.77 -26.08 12.43
N THR A 164 15.37 -25.99 11.26
CA THR A 164 15.84 -27.13 10.45
C THR A 164 17.22 -26.81 9.91
N LYS A 165 17.78 -27.71 9.09
CA LYS A 165 19.06 -27.47 8.41
C LYS A 165 19.00 -26.20 7.53
N ASP A 166 17.84 -25.96 6.91
CA ASP A 166 17.65 -24.93 5.90
C ASP A 166 16.92 -23.68 6.45
N HIS A 167 16.24 -23.81 7.59
CA HIS A 167 15.46 -22.73 8.18
C HIS A 167 15.88 -22.45 9.63
N PRO A 168 16.09 -21.17 10.00
CA PRO A 168 16.37 -20.78 11.39
C PRO A 168 15.26 -21.17 12.37
N PRO A 169 15.58 -21.23 13.68
CA PRO A 169 14.58 -21.46 14.72
C PRO A 169 13.46 -20.39 14.71
N LYS A 170 12.23 -20.80 15.07
CA LYS A 170 11.04 -19.95 15.11
C LYS A 170 11.30 -18.58 15.76
N HIS A 171 11.97 -18.54 16.92
CA HIS A 171 12.20 -17.29 17.64
C HIS A 171 13.06 -16.29 16.82
N ALA A 172 14.06 -16.78 16.06
CA ALA A 172 14.89 -15.92 15.22
C ALA A 172 14.10 -15.37 14.02
N ARG A 173 13.20 -16.18 13.44
CA ARG A 173 12.32 -15.79 12.36
C ARG A 173 11.28 -14.76 12.81
N LEU A 174 10.65 -14.96 13.98
CA LEU A 174 9.76 -13.98 14.60
C LEU A 174 10.46 -12.63 14.82
N ALA A 175 11.70 -12.66 15.36
CA ALA A 175 12.48 -11.45 15.57
C ALA A 175 12.79 -10.72 14.25
N ALA A 176 13.06 -11.44 13.17
CA ALA A 176 13.30 -10.85 11.87
C ALA A 176 12.04 -10.18 11.28
N ILE A 177 10.87 -10.82 11.40
CA ILE A 177 9.58 -10.22 10.99
C ILE A 177 9.30 -8.96 11.81
N GLU A 178 9.43 -9.02 13.13
CA GLU A 178 9.23 -7.87 14.03
C GLU A 178 10.19 -6.74 13.68
N GLN A 179 11.46 -7.03 13.41
CA GLN A 179 12.44 -6.05 12.99
C GLN A 179 11.98 -5.33 11.72
N GLY A 180 11.60 -6.07 10.69
CA GLY A 180 11.12 -5.48 9.43
C GLY A 180 9.88 -4.61 9.62
N TRP A 181 8.91 -5.08 10.40
CA TRP A 181 7.70 -4.34 10.73
C TRP A 181 8.01 -3.02 11.46
N ASN A 182 8.89 -3.06 12.48
CA ASN A 182 9.32 -1.88 13.21
C ASN A 182 10.12 -0.90 12.34
N GLU A 183 10.94 -1.37 11.41
CA GLU A 183 11.65 -0.52 10.46
C GLU A 183 10.70 0.24 9.56
N ALA A 184 9.68 -0.44 8.99
CA ALA A 184 8.66 0.21 8.20
C ALA A 184 7.86 1.23 9.02
N ARG A 185 7.50 0.89 10.25
CA ARG A 185 6.83 1.79 11.20
C ARG A 185 7.67 3.03 11.48
N MET A 186 8.94 2.84 11.80
CA MET A 186 9.87 3.97 12.08
C MET A 186 10.04 4.88 10.85
N ILE A 187 10.02 4.32 9.65
CA ILE A 187 10.05 5.11 8.41
C ILE A 187 8.76 5.91 8.30
N ALA A 188 7.60 5.27 8.47
CA ALA A 188 6.30 5.92 8.41
C ALA A 188 6.12 7.00 9.50
N GLU A 189 6.55 6.72 10.73
CA GLU A 189 6.49 7.69 11.85
C GLU A 189 7.47 8.84 11.69
N ARG A 190 8.63 8.62 11.01
CA ARG A 190 9.55 9.72 10.64
C ARG A 190 9.01 10.55 9.50
N VAL A 191 8.14 9.96 8.71
CA VAL A 191 7.39 10.56 7.60
C VAL A 191 5.96 10.95 8.06
N GLU A 192 5.58 10.84 9.32
CA GLU A 192 4.63 11.85 9.77
C GLU A 192 5.32 13.19 9.51
N PRO A 193 4.92 13.91 8.44
CA PRO A 193 5.33 15.29 8.41
C PRO A 193 4.83 15.82 9.75
N GLU A 194 5.72 16.19 10.68
CA GLU A 194 5.45 17.42 11.41
C GLU A 194 4.72 18.24 10.36
N PRO A 195 3.43 18.61 10.55
CA PRO A 195 2.80 19.46 9.55
C PRO A 195 3.85 20.53 9.38
N PHE A 196 4.67 20.36 8.33
CA PHE A 196 5.76 21.24 8.09
C PHE A 196 5.17 22.58 8.42
N ALA A 197 5.87 23.39 9.22
CA ALA A 197 5.51 24.78 9.29
C ALA A 197 5.67 25.38 7.89
N VAL A 198 5.17 24.65 6.92
CA VAL A 198 5.10 24.77 5.49
C VAL A 198 4.37 26.03 5.13
N HIS A 199 3.41 26.39 5.98
CA HIS A 199 2.56 27.55 5.72
C HIS A 199 3.32 28.88 5.64
N ASP A 200 4.47 29.00 6.30
CA ASP A 200 5.27 30.23 6.25
C ASP A 200 6.46 30.14 5.28
N ALA A 201 6.75 28.93 4.76
CA ALA A 201 7.93 28.69 3.93
C ALA A 201 7.69 28.80 2.43
N PHE A 202 6.42 28.69 1.95
CA PHE A 202 6.13 28.73 0.53
C PHE A 202 5.43 29.99 0.09
N ARG A 203 5.84 30.46 -1.07
CA ARG A 203 5.27 31.65 -1.73
C ARG A 203 4.28 31.27 -2.83
N TYR A 204 4.57 30.20 -3.56
CA TYR A 204 3.79 29.77 -4.71
C TYR A 204 3.62 28.26 -4.76
N VAL A 205 2.50 27.84 -5.35
CA VAL A 205 2.25 26.48 -5.82
C VAL A 205 2.41 26.44 -7.33
N VAL A 206 3.10 25.44 -7.84
CA VAL A 206 3.37 25.25 -9.26
C VAL A 206 2.79 23.92 -9.71
N SER A 207 2.01 23.92 -10.77
CA SER A 207 1.43 22.74 -11.39
C SER A 207 1.70 22.71 -12.89
N PHE A 208 2.02 21.53 -13.44
CA PHE A 208 2.21 21.34 -14.87
C PHE A 208 1.08 20.51 -15.48
N THR A 209 0.67 20.86 -16.67
CA THR A 209 -0.39 20.14 -17.39
C THR A 209 0.08 18.72 -17.73
N GLY A 210 -0.68 17.71 -17.28
CA GLY A 210 -0.35 16.30 -17.49
C GLY A 210 0.61 15.70 -16.47
N ASP A 211 1.05 16.50 -15.48
CA ASP A 211 1.84 16.03 -14.34
C ASP A 211 0.95 15.98 -13.09
N GLY A 212 0.89 14.85 -12.43
CA GLY A 212 0.10 14.66 -11.20
C GLY A 212 0.78 15.19 -9.94
N ASN A 213 2.03 15.69 -10.04
CA ASN A 213 2.77 16.22 -8.91
C ASN A 213 2.45 17.70 -8.66
N THR A 214 2.57 18.09 -7.40
CA THR A 214 2.51 19.48 -6.97
C THR A 214 3.90 19.93 -6.56
N TYR A 215 4.30 21.09 -7.05
CA TYR A 215 5.59 21.71 -6.77
C TYR A 215 5.39 23.02 -6.02
N TYR A 216 6.41 23.47 -5.32
CA TYR A 216 6.36 24.67 -4.49
C TYR A 216 7.55 25.57 -4.75
N VAL A 217 7.35 26.86 -4.53
CA VAL A 217 8.45 27.85 -4.49
C VAL A 217 8.55 28.36 -3.07
N ASP A 218 9.70 28.20 -2.44
CA ASP A 218 9.95 28.64 -1.07
C ASP A 218 10.33 30.14 -0.98
N ALA A 219 10.59 30.62 0.25
CA ALA A 219 10.96 32.00 0.51
C ALA A 219 12.27 32.41 -0.16
N ASP A 220 13.17 31.45 -0.40
CA ASP A 220 14.48 31.65 -1.07
C ASP A 220 14.39 31.48 -2.59
N ASN A 221 13.18 31.41 -3.15
CA ASN A 221 12.90 31.18 -4.57
C ASN A 221 13.38 29.81 -5.09
N ARG A 222 13.59 28.83 -4.23
CA ARG A 222 13.91 27.47 -4.65
C ARG A 222 12.65 26.74 -5.09
N LEU A 223 12.72 26.05 -6.23
CA LEU A 223 11.70 25.07 -6.64
C LEU A 223 11.94 23.78 -5.88
N VAL A 224 10.91 23.33 -5.14
CA VAL A 224 10.95 22.11 -4.35
C VAL A 224 9.75 21.24 -4.65
N TRP A 225 9.93 19.95 -4.55
CA TRP A 225 8.87 18.96 -4.51
C TRP A 225 9.11 18.03 -3.32
N PHE A 226 8.08 17.31 -2.90
CA PHE A 226 8.20 16.35 -1.80
C PHE A 226 8.25 14.94 -2.37
N ASN A 227 9.29 14.18 -2.01
CA ASN A 227 9.36 12.76 -2.34
C ASN A 227 8.33 11.95 -1.53
N ASN A 228 8.28 10.62 -1.76
CA ASN A 228 7.36 9.74 -1.05
C ASN A 228 7.62 9.66 0.47
N PHE A 229 8.71 10.26 0.95
CA PHE A 229 9.07 10.36 2.36
C PHE A 229 8.79 11.76 2.94
N ALA A 230 8.02 12.59 2.23
CA ALA A 230 7.72 13.99 2.57
C ALA A 230 8.97 14.87 2.79
N GLU A 231 10.13 14.47 2.22
CA GLU A 231 11.34 15.26 2.25
C GLU A 231 11.34 16.27 1.10
N PRO A 232 11.63 17.56 1.37
CA PRO A 232 11.72 18.58 0.33
C PRO A 232 12.99 18.38 -0.50
N ILE A 233 12.81 18.16 -1.79
CA ILE A 233 13.91 18.04 -2.75
C ILE A 233 13.92 19.29 -3.61
N GLN A 234 15.01 20.06 -3.52
CA GLN A 234 15.25 21.17 -4.42
C GLN A 234 15.66 20.62 -5.80
N PHE A 235 15.01 21.09 -6.86
CA PHE A 235 15.31 20.67 -8.21
C PHE A 235 15.45 21.85 -9.21
N GLY A 236 15.12 23.07 -8.77
CA GLY A 236 15.19 24.26 -9.62
C GLY A 236 15.13 25.56 -8.84
N GLN A 237 14.98 26.65 -9.58
CA GLN A 237 14.97 28.01 -9.03
C GLN A 237 14.00 28.91 -9.79
N LEU A 238 13.41 29.87 -9.08
CA LEU A 238 12.60 30.96 -9.60
C LEU A 238 13.43 32.24 -9.64
N GLU A 239 13.45 32.91 -10.78
CA GLU A 239 14.09 34.23 -10.96
C GLU A 239 12.99 35.24 -11.32
N THR A 240 13.10 36.45 -10.76
CA THR A 240 12.22 37.55 -11.14
C THR A 240 12.76 38.21 -12.44
N LEU A 241 11.87 38.41 -13.39
CA LEU A 241 12.17 39.10 -14.64
C LEU A 241 11.72 40.54 -14.58
N GLU A 242 12.55 41.45 -15.06
CA GLU A 242 12.18 42.84 -15.30
C GLU A 242 11.49 42.95 -16.68
N GLY A 243 10.15 42.92 -16.69
CA GLY A 243 9.40 43.03 -17.94
C GLY A 243 7.91 43.28 -17.69
N LYS A 244 7.19 43.84 -18.72
CA LYS A 244 5.76 44.14 -18.60
C LYS A 244 4.88 42.90 -18.69
N ASP A 245 5.29 41.90 -19.45
CA ASP A 245 4.46 40.74 -19.80
C ASP A 245 4.84 39.45 -19.06
N LEU A 246 6.11 39.30 -18.72
CA LEU A 246 6.67 38.14 -18.02
C LEU A 246 7.20 38.58 -16.65
N LYS A 247 6.77 37.84 -15.61
CA LYS A 247 7.14 38.17 -14.22
C LYS A 247 8.26 37.32 -13.68
N TYR A 248 8.30 36.05 -14.05
CA TYR A 248 9.27 35.10 -13.49
C TYR A 248 9.80 34.16 -14.56
N GLN A 249 10.94 33.57 -14.26
CA GLN A 249 11.55 32.47 -14.98
C GLN A 249 11.75 31.31 -14.01
N LEU A 250 11.30 30.12 -14.39
CA LEU A 250 11.54 28.87 -13.69
C LEU A 250 12.62 28.10 -14.44
N THR A 251 13.68 27.71 -13.75
CA THR A 251 14.78 26.97 -14.34
C THR A 251 15.06 25.71 -13.54
N TRP A 252 15.14 24.56 -14.21
CA TRP A 252 15.65 23.33 -13.63
C TRP A 252 16.34 22.47 -14.70
N SER A 253 17.49 21.90 -14.36
CA SER A 253 18.33 21.16 -15.30
C SER A 253 18.60 22.00 -16.56
N ASP A 254 18.21 21.51 -17.72
CA ASP A 254 18.36 22.16 -19.03
C ASP A 254 17.06 22.88 -19.51
N LYS A 255 16.02 22.91 -18.68
CA LYS A 255 14.71 23.46 -19.02
C LYS A 255 14.51 24.84 -18.40
N THR A 256 13.96 25.73 -19.21
CA THR A 256 13.58 27.08 -18.80
C THR A 256 12.14 27.36 -19.20
N TYR A 257 11.35 27.82 -18.24
CA TYR A 257 9.96 28.22 -18.44
C TYR A 257 9.78 29.66 -18.01
N VAL A 258 8.82 30.35 -18.59
CA VAL A 258 8.50 31.72 -18.21
C VAL A 258 7.06 31.79 -17.66
N VAL A 259 6.85 32.68 -16.70
CA VAL A 259 5.55 32.89 -16.05
C VAL A 259 5.07 34.32 -16.36
N ASP A 260 3.87 34.42 -16.89
CA ASP A 260 3.27 35.71 -17.22
C ASP A 260 2.57 36.38 -16.03
N GLY A 261 2.06 37.56 -16.26
CA GLY A 261 1.30 38.33 -15.26
C GLY A 261 -0.03 37.72 -14.83
N ARG A 262 -0.48 36.65 -15.49
CA ARG A 262 -1.70 35.88 -15.18
C ARG A 262 -1.39 34.53 -14.57
N GLU A 263 -0.16 34.34 -14.07
CA GLU A 263 0.26 33.12 -13.41
C GLU A 263 0.33 31.89 -14.33
N THR A 264 0.34 32.09 -15.65
CA THR A 264 0.46 31.02 -16.63
C THR A 264 1.93 30.71 -16.89
N ILE A 265 2.29 29.42 -16.88
CA ILE A 265 3.61 28.94 -17.21
C ILE A 265 3.67 28.57 -18.69
N TRP A 266 4.67 29.10 -19.37
CA TRP A 266 4.89 28.92 -20.79
C TRP A 266 6.25 28.24 -21.05
N ASN A 267 6.25 27.26 -21.92
CA ASN A 267 7.48 26.73 -22.52
C ASN A 267 7.80 27.53 -23.78
N ARG A 268 9.00 28.09 -23.87
CA ARG A 268 9.49 28.77 -25.05
C ARG A 268 10.31 27.81 -25.89
N THR A 269 9.79 27.37 -27.02
CA THR A 269 10.54 26.54 -27.97
C THR A 269 11.65 27.30 -28.67
N ALA A 270 12.63 26.58 -29.23
CA ALA A 270 13.71 27.16 -30.01
C ALA A 270 13.21 27.99 -31.23
N SER A 271 11.99 27.71 -31.73
CA SER A 271 11.35 28.49 -32.80
C SER A 271 10.63 29.73 -32.30
N GLY A 272 10.69 30.05 -30.99
CA GLY A 272 10.03 31.20 -30.37
C GLY A 272 8.53 31.01 -30.09
N MET A 273 7.95 29.84 -30.40
CA MET A 273 6.57 29.52 -30.10
C MET A 273 6.38 29.31 -28.60
N GLN A 274 5.34 29.90 -28.02
CA GLN A 274 4.98 29.74 -26.62
C GLN A 274 3.86 28.69 -26.51
N MET A 275 4.08 27.71 -25.65
CA MET A 275 3.08 26.68 -25.33
C MET A 275 2.75 26.74 -23.84
N LYS A 276 1.48 26.86 -23.51
CA LYS A 276 1.01 26.80 -22.11
C LYS A 276 1.28 25.40 -21.56
N VAL A 277 2.02 25.34 -20.46
CA VAL A 277 2.43 24.06 -19.86
C VAL A 277 2.03 23.93 -18.38
N GLY A 278 1.51 25.00 -17.75
CA GLY A 278 1.15 24.92 -16.34
C GLY A 278 0.63 26.25 -15.77
N ARG A 279 0.54 26.29 -14.44
CA ARG A 279 0.20 27.48 -13.64
C ARG A 279 1.10 27.59 -12.42
N MET A 280 1.33 28.81 -11.96
CA MET A 280 1.99 29.17 -10.72
C MET A 280 1.06 30.11 -9.94
N GLU A 281 0.49 29.64 -8.84
CA GLU A 281 -0.48 30.37 -8.02
C GLU A 281 0.12 30.74 -6.68
N PRO A 282 -0.26 31.90 -6.07
CA PRO A 282 0.15 32.19 -4.71
C PRO A 282 -0.24 31.06 -3.76
N TYR A 283 0.65 30.71 -2.85
CA TYR A 283 0.35 29.72 -1.83
C TYR A 283 -0.68 30.31 -0.86
N ALA A 284 -1.94 29.85 -0.96
CA ALA A 284 -3.00 30.29 -0.04
C ALA A 284 -2.89 29.53 1.28
N ARG A 285 -2.78 30.25 2.39
CA ARG A 285 -2.94 29.67 3.73
C ARG A 285 -4.38 29.14 3.85
N GLN A 286 -4.55 27.83 4.05
CA GLN A 286 -5.84 27.26 4.40
C GLN A 286 -6.11 27.41 5.89
#